data_330700145d14cb666cec470fb1da79e9
#
_entry.id   330700145d14cb666cec470fb1da79e9
#
_cell.length_a   1.000
_cell.length_b   1.000
_cell.length_c   1.000
_cell.angle_alpha   90.00
_cell.angle_beta   90.00
_cell.angle_gamma   90.00
#
_symmetry.space_group_name_H-M   'P 1'
#
loop_
_entity.id
_entity.type
_entity.pdbx_description
1 polymer ?
#
loop_
_entity_poly.entity_id
_entity_poly.type
_entity_poly.pdbx_seq_one_letter_code
_entity_poly.pdbx_strand_id
1 'polypeptide(L)'
;MPRVAAPEEEKKMTTLVERHRKLALGAGFAAALVVGAAIGGIGSRSLAQMAAPSEHKGLSVETLGMVSEDSMKAQLGLEGHILLLRAITIDPGGQIAKHSHGSVPGLVKVLEGEWVEGRDSGETIYAAGTSEALVEDKDTTHWFYNRGDEPATALVCDIKPAG
;
A
#
# COMPACT_ATOMS: atom_id res chain seq x y z
N MET A 1 62.11 11.03 51.75
CA MET A 1 61.04 10.03 51.90
C MET A 1 61.01 9.18 50.64
N PRO A 2 61.24 7.85 50.69
CA PRO A 2 61.22 7.00 49.49
C PRO A 2 59.78 6.74 49.02
N ARG A 3 59.53 6.84 47.71
CA ARG A 3 58.26 6.47 47.05
C ARG A 3 58.10 4.95 47.13
N VAL A 4 57.06 4.50 47.79
CA VAL A 4 56.66 3.10 47.79
C VAL A 4 56.12 2.77 46.38
N ALA A 5 56.72 1.77 45.73
CA ALA A 5 56.25 1.32 44.45
C ALA A 5 54.95 0.54 44.66
N ALA A 6 53.95 0.79 43.81
CA ALA A 6 52.68 0.06 43.81
C ALA A 6 52.88 -1.44 43.53
N PRO A 7 52.13 -2.32 44.20
CA PRO A 7 52.30 -3.77 44.03
C PRO A 7 51.99 -4.21 42.55
N GLU A 8 52.75 -5.24 42.13
CA GLU A 8 52.74 -5.72 40.75
C GLU A 8 51.35 -6.20 40.23
N GLU A 9 50.48 -6.59 41.15
CA GLU A 9 49.07 -6.96 40.85
C GLU A 9 48.23 -5.77 40.41
N GLU A 10 48.43 -4.57 41.02
CA GLU A 10 47.69 -3.37 40.64
C GLU A 10 48.05 -2.92 39.20
N LYS A 11 49.29 -3.07 38.78
CA LYS A 11 49.76 -2.78 37.44
C LYS A 11 49.15 -3.76 36.42
N LYS A 12 49.01 -5.06 36.74
CA LYS A 12 48.39 -6.06 35.85
C LYS A 12 46.90 -5.79 35.69
N MET A 13 46.21 -5.40 36.74
CA MET A 13 44.76 -5.11 36.67
C MET A 13 44.48 -3.87 35.84
N THR A 14 45.26 -2.80 35.98
CA THR A 14 45.12 -1.58 35.20
C THR A 14 45.32 -1.81 33.70
N THR A 15 46.33 -2.66 33.34
CA THR A 15 46.60 -3.01 31.94
C THR A 15 45.49 -3.87 31.33
N LEU A 16 44.89 -4.76 32.13
CA LEU A 16 43.77 -5.58 31.69
C LEU A 16 42.50 -4.76 31.41
N VAL A 17 42.18 -3.83 32.29
CA VAL A 17 41.04 -2.93 32.14
C VAL A 17 41.18 -2.02 30.91
N GLU A 18 42.38 -1.45 30.68
CA GLU A 18 42.63 -0.65 29.48
C GLU A 18 42.52 -1.45 28.16
N ARG A 19 42.97 -2.71 28.16
CA ARG A 19 42.88 -3.59 27.01
C ARG A 19 41.42 -3.94 26.66
N HIS A 20 40.57 -4.21 27.67
CA HIS A 20 39.14 -4.46 27.48
C HIS A 20 38.39 -3.20 27.04
N ARG A 21 38.78 -2.01 27.53
CA ARG A 21 38.18 -0.73 27.12
C ARG A 21 38.49 -0.40 25.64
N LYS A 22 39.70 -0.70 25.17
CA LYS A 22 40.05 -0.50 23.76
C LYS A 22 39.34 -1.52 22.83
N LEU A 23 39.15 -2.77 23.30
CA LEU A 23 38.39 -3.78 22.56
C LEU A 23 36.89 -3.49 22.51
N ALA A 24 36.32 -2.98 23.60
CA ALA A 24 34.91 -2.60 23.66
C ALA A 24 34.58 -1.41 22.72
N LEU A 25 35.49 -0.41 22.65
CA LEU A 25 35.35 0.73 21.75
C LEU A 25 35.46 0.33 20.24
N GLY A 26 36.34 -0.61 19.94
CA GLY A 26 36.50 -1.12 18.57
C GLY A 26 35.31 -1.96 18.11
N ALA A 27 34.77 -2.80 18.98
CA ALA A 27 33.60 -3.63 18.68
C ALA A 27 32.30 -2.81 18.56
N GLY A 28 32.17 -1.75 19.36
CA GLY A 28 31.02 -0.86 19.28
C GLY A 28 30.92 -0.08 17.96
N PHE A 29 32.05 0.35 17.42
CA PHE A 29 32.08 1.07 16.14
C PHE A 29 31.79 0.14 14.93
N ALA A 30 32.31 -1.10 14.97
CA ALA A 30 32.03 -2.08 13.92
C ALA A 30 30.55 -2.53 13.92
N ALA A 31 29.96 -2.72 15.11
CA ALA A 31 28.54 -3.08 15.23
C ALA A 31 27.61 -1.94 14.78
N ALA A 32 27.95 -0.67 15.08
CA ALA A 32 27.16 0.48 14.64
C ALA A 32 27.17 0.66 13.10
N LEU A 33 28.29 0.36 12.44
CA LEU A 33 28.40 0.40 10.97
C LEU A 33 27.61 -0.72 10.31
N VAL A 34 27.59 -1.94 10.87
CA VAL A 34 26.83 -3.07 10.32
C VAL A 34 25.33 -2.89 10.50
N VAL A 35 24.89 -2.38 11.66
CA VAL A 35 23.47 -2.06 11.92
C VAL A 35 23.03 -0.86 11.05
N GLY A 36 23.86 0.14 10.86
CA GLY A 36 23.58 1.26 9.97
C GLY A 36 23.45 0.81 8.50
N ALA A 37 24.27 -0.11 8.02
CA ALA A 37 24.16 -0.66 6.67
C ALA A 37 22.95 -1.59 6.50
N ALA A 38 22.54 -2.33 7.55
CA ALA A 38 21.37 -3.19 7.52
C ALA A 38 20.05 -2.37 7.56
N ILE A 39 20.02 -1.26 8.31
CA ILE A 39 18.85 -0.36 8.36
C ILE A 39 18.78 0.54 7.12
N GLY A 40 19.93 0.94 6.56
CA GLY A 40 20.01 1.69 5.30
C GLY A 40 19.65 0.86 4.06
N GLY A 41 19.73 -0.48 4.15
CA GLY A 41 19.35 -1.42 3.08
C GLY A 41 17.88 -1.83 3.11
N ILE A 42 17.16 -1.60 4.20
CA ILE A 42 15.70 -1.76 4.24
C ILE A 42 15.07 -0.52 3.60
N GLY A 43 15.22 -0.49 2.25
CA GLY A 43 14.27 0.15 1.36
C GLY A 43 13.86 1.56 1.74
N SER A 44 14.63 2.52 1.33
CA SER A 44 14.01 3.55 0.51
C SER A 44 13.45 2.85 -0.75
N ARG A 45 12.38 2.06 -0.62
CA ARG A 45 11.39 1.99 -1.69
C ARG A 45 10.88 3.41 -1.75
N SER A 46 11.56 4.23 -2.53
CA SER A 46 11.04 5.46 -3.04
C SER A 46 9.65 5.08 -3.53
N LEU A 47 8.60 5.45 -2.79
CA LEU A 47 7.28 5.57 -3.35
C LEU A 47 7.42 6.72 -4.33
N ALA A 48 8.12 6.47 -5.45
CA ALA A 48 7.96 7.26 -6.62
C ALA A 48 6.46 7.20 -6.85
N GLN A 49 5.77 8.30 -6.60
CA GLN A 49 4.37 8.47 -6.92
C GLN A 49 4.28 8.10 -8.39
N MET A 50 3.87 6.85 -8.66
CA MET A 50 3.83 6.34 -10.02
C MET A 50 2.83 7.22 -10.74
N ALA A 51 3.23 7.75 -11.89
CA ALA A 51 2.32 8.51 -12.73
C ALA A 51 1.04 7.70 -12.91
N ALA A 52 -0.12 8.37 -12.82
CA ALA A 52 -1.41 7.71 -12.98
C ALA A 52 -1.43 6.90 -14.29
N PRO A 53 -1.85 5.62 -14.25
CA PRO A 53 -1.85 4.77 -15.44
C PRO A 53 -2.86 5.29 -16.47
N SER A 54 -2.46 5.33 -17.74
CA SER A 54 -3.31 5.73 -18.87
C SER A 54 -4.08 4.58 -19.49
N GLU A 55 -3.74 3.32 -19.14
CA GLU A 55 -4.32 2.11 -19.71
C GLU A 55 -4.64 1.08 -18.64
N HIS A 56 -5.69 0.30 -18.86
CA HIS A 56 -5.98 -0.89 -18.06
C HIS A 56 -5.00 -2.01 -18.37
N LYS A 57 -4.68 -2.83 -17.36
CA LYS A 57 -3.80 -3.98 -17.52
C LYS A 57 -4.19 -5.08 -16.53
N GLY A 58 -4.23 -6.33 -17.00
CA GLY A 58 -4.48 -7.49 -16.14
C GLY A 58 -5.84 -7.39 -15.42
N LEU A 59 -6.91 -7.10 -16.17
CA LEU A 59 -8.27 -7.02 -15.63
C LEU A 59 -9.14 -8.14 -16.18
N SER A 60 -9.97 -8.70 -15.32
CA SER A 60 -11.16 -9.44 -15.68
C SER A 60 -12.39 -8.83 -15.04
N VAL A 61 -13.50 -8.81 -15.77
CA VAL A 61 -14.77 -8.21 -15.33
C VAL A 61 -15.89 -9.21 -15.59
N GLU A 62 -16.62 -9.54 -14.52
CA GLU A 62 -17.81 -10.39 -14.57
C GLU A 62 -19.04 -9.57 -14.16
N THR A 63 -20.09 -9.59 -15.00
CA THR A 63 -21.38 -8.99 -14.64
C THR A 63 -22.17 -9.97 -13.77
N LEU A 64 -22.45 -9.59 -12.54
CA LEU A 64 -23.19 -10.41 -11.56
C LEU A 64 -24.69 -10.11 -11.57
N GLY A 65 -25.08 -8.89 -11.90
CA GLY A 65 -26.47 -8.49 -11.95
C GLY A 65 -26.66 -7.08 -12.50
N MET A 66 -27.87 -6.82 -12.97
CA MET A 66 -28.22 -5.52 -13.55
C MET A 66 -29.70 -5.21 -13.32
N VAL A 67 -30.00 -3.98 -12.91
CA VAL A 67 -31.35 -3.41 -12.99
C VAL A 67 -31.45 -2.66 -14.31
N SER A 68 -32.43 -3.05 -15.13
CA SER A 68 -32.60 -2.51 -16.49
C SER A 68 -32.95 -1.01 -16.49
N GLU A 69 -32.70 -0.36 -17.62
CA GLU A 69 -33.09 1.04 -17.86
C GLU A 69 -34.58 1.26 -17.64
N ASP A 70 -35.44 0.37 -18.13
CA ASP A 70 -36.89 0.46 -17.95
C ASP A 70 -37.27 0.47 -16.48
N SER A 71 -36.64 -0.39 -15.67
CA SER A 71 -36.88 -0.44 -14.22
C SER A 71 -36.36 0.81 -13.53
N MET A 72 -35.16 1.28 -13.88
CA MET A 72 -34.58 2.51 -13.32
C MET A 72 -35.46 3.73 -13.65
N LYS A 73 -35.96 3.83 -14.88
CA LYS A 73 -36.91 4.88 -15.29
C LYS A 73 -38.23 4.77 -14.54
N ALA A 74 -38.85 3.59 -14.50
CA ALA A 74 -40.16 3.39 -13.93
C ALA A 74 -40.21 3.62 -12.41
N GLN A 75 -39.16 3.21 -11.70
CA GLN A 75 -39.11 3.26 -10.23
C GLN A 75 -38.50 4.55 -9.67
N LEU A 76 -37.50 5.12 -10.36
CA LEU A 76 -36.68 6.21 -9.87
C LEU A 76 -36.66 7.44 -10.79
N GLY A 77 -37.26 7.35 -12.00
CA GLY A 77 -37.20 8.42 -12.99
C GLY A 77 -35.82 8.59 -13.64
N LEU A 78 -34.92 7.62 -13.48
CA LEU A 78 -33.57 7.64 -14.05
C LEU A 78 -33.59 7.03 -15.46
N GLU A 79 -34.05 7.79 -16.44
CA GLU A 79 -34.02 7.42 -17.85
C GLU A 79 -32.58 7.37 -18.36
N GLY A 80 -32.27 6.42 -19.27
CA GLY A 80 -30.93 6.26 -19.87
C GLY A 80 -29.87 5.71 -18.91
N HIS A 81 -30.25 5.14 -17.76
CA HIS A 81 -29.32 4.62 -16.75
C HIS A 81 -29.67 3.17 -16.36
N ILE A 82 -28.65 2.42 -16.01
CA ILE A 82 -28.75 1.09 -15.39
C ILE A 82 -28.05 1.10 -14.03
N LEU A 83 -28.45 0.20 -13.13
CA LEU A 83 -27.67 -0.16 -11.94
C LEU A 83 -26.96 -1.49 -12.26
N LEU A 84 -25.65 -1.49 -12.16
CA LEU A 84 -24.81 -2.64 -12.54
C LEU A 84 -23.99 -3.11 -11.35
N LEU A 85 -24.03 -4.43 -11.08
CA LEU A 85 -23.18 -5.12 -10.13
C LEU A 85 -22.18 -5.99 -10.87
N ARG A 86 -20.89 -5.80 -10.60
CA ARG A 86 -19.79 -6.54 -11.23
C ARG A 86 -18.82 -7.06 -10.20
N ALA A 87 -18.17 -8.18 -10.50
CA ALA A 87 -16.89 -8.54 -9.91
C ALA A 87 -15.78 -8.06 -10.85
N ILE A 88 -14.81 -7.32 -10.31
CA ILE A 88 -13.62 -6.88 -11.04
C ILE A 88 -12.42 -7.47 -10.34
N THR A 89 -11.60 -8.22 -11.08
CA THR A 89 -10.35 -8.80 -10.58
C THR A 89 -9.17 -8.12 -11.26
N ILE A 90 -8.21 -7.70 -10.47
CA ILE A 90 -6.92 -7.16 -10.93
C ILE A 90 -5.85 -8.23 -10.67
N ASP A 91 -5.20 -8.70 -11.73
CA ASP A 91 -4.09 -9.64 -11.64
C ASP A 91 -2.88 -9.02 -10.91
N PRO A 92 -1.93 -9.83 -10.39
CA PRO A 92 -0.67 -9.34 -9.86
C PRO A 92 0.05 -8.38 -10.82
N GLY A 93 0.39 -7.16 -10.36
CA GLY A 93 0.97 -6.11 -11.18
C GLY A 93 0.02 -5.51 -12.22
N GLY A 94 -1.27 -5.79 -12.11
CA GLY A 94 -2.35 -5.19 -12.91
C GLY A 94 -2.76 -3.81 -12.40
N GLN A 95 -3.58 -3.12 -13.20
CA GLN A 95 -4.00 -1.75 -12.90
C GLN A 95 -5.29 -1.37 -13.59
N ILE A 96 -6.06 -0.47 -12.96
CA ILE A 96 -7.17 0.27 -13.58
C ILE A 96 -6.66 1.68 -13.92
N ALA A 97 -6.82 2.11 -15.16
CA ALA A 97 -6.43 3.43 -15.63
C ALA A 97 -7.13 4.56 -14.85
N LYS A 98 -6.51 5.73 -14.81
CA LYS A 98 -7.14 6.95 -14.23
C LYS A 98 -8.45 7.24 -14.92
N HIS A 99 -9.52 7.36 -14.12
CA HIS A 99 -10.87 7.65 -14.58
C HIS A 99 -11.63 8.50 -13.57
N SER A 100 -12.77 9.05 -14.00
CA SER A 100 -13.61 9.94 -13.19
C SER A 100 -15.01 9.36 -13.04
N HIS A 101 -15.63 9.60 -11.88
CA HIS A 101 -17.00 9.22 -11.52
C HIS A 101 -17.99 10.37 -11.61
N GLY A 102 -17.69 11.45 -12.33
CA GLY A 102 -18.53 12.65 -12.44
C GLY A 102 -20.01 12.39 -12.79
N SER A 103 -20.31 11.28 -13.48
CA SER A 103 -21.68 10.87 -13.83
C SER A 103 -21.97 9.39 -13.53
N VAL A 104 -21.10 8.71 -12.80
CA VAL A 104 -21.19 7.26 -12.51
C VAL A 104 -20.96 7.05 -11.02
N PRO A 105 -21.92 7.38 -10.15
CA PRO A 105 -21.79 7.11 -8.73
C PRO A 105 -21.74 5.62 -8.46
N GLY A 106 -20.87 5.21 -7.53
CA GLY A 106 -20.64 3.80 -7.25
C GLY A 106 -20.15 3.50 -5.83
N LEU A 107 -20.10 2.21 -5.55
CA LEU A 107 -19.53 1.63 -4.34
C LEU A 107 -18.60 0.49 -4.73
N VAL A 108 -17.43 0.43 -4.12
CA VAL A 108 -16.46 -0.65 -4.31
C VAL A 108 -16.19 -1.33 -2.96
N LYS A 109 -16.28 -2.66 -2.95
CA LYS A 109 -15.95 -3.47 -1.78
C LYS A 109 -14.95 -4.55 -2.15
N VAL A 110 -13.73 -4.46 -1.65
CA VAL A 110 -12.71 -5.49 -1.86
C VAL A 110 -13.09 -6.75 -1.07
N LEU A 111 -13.14 -7.89 -1.75
CA LEU A 111 -13.48 -9.20 -1.22
C LEU A 111 -12.25 -10.09 -1.02
N GLU A 112 -11.29 -10.00 -1.93
CA GLU A 112 -10.07 -10.80 -1.94
C GLU A 112 -8.86 -9.92 -2.27
N GLY A 113 -7.73 -10.17 -1.60
CA GLY A 113 -6.51 -9.41 -1.76
C GLY A 113 -6.64 -7.96 -1.29
N GLU A 114 -5.95 -7.06 -1.99
CA GLU A 114 -6.02 -5.62 -1.73
C GLU A 114 -5.93 -4.79 -3.01
N TRP A 115 -6.69 -3.71 -3.05
CA TRP A 115 -6.60 -2.69 -4.09
C TRP A 115 -5.91 -1.45 -3.54
N VAL A 116 -4.91 -0.95 -4.24
CA VAL A 116 -4.26 0.32 -3.93
C VAL A 116 -4.87 1.41 -4.79
N GLU A 117 -5.73 2.22 -4.19
CA GLU A 117 -6.27 3.41 -4.86
C GLU A 117 -5.21 4.49 -4.95
N GLY A 118 -5.01 5.06 -6.13
CA GLY A 118 -4.23 6.26 -6.34
C GLY A 118 -5.13 7.46 -6.65
N ARG A 119 -4.84 8.59 -6.03
CA ARG A 119 -5.42 9.91 -6.30
C ARG A 119 -4.29 10.92 -6.43
N ASP A 120 -4.57 12.09 -6.99
CA ASP A 120 -3.56 13.16 -7.06
C ASP A 120 -3.08 13.61 -5.65
N SER A 121 -3.89 13.34 -4.60
CA SER A 121 -3.57 13.62 -3.20
C SER A 121 -2.75 12.54 -2.49
N GLY A 122 -2.57 11.35 -3.07
CA GLY A 122 -1.87 10.23 -2.46
C GLY A 122 -2.53 8.87 -2.73
N GLU A 123 -2.16 7.87 -1.95
CA GLU A 123 -2.64 6.50 -2.10
C GLU A 123 -3.33 6.01 -0.84
N THR A 124 -4.33 5.14 -1.02
CA THR A 124 -5.06 4.46 0.05
C THR A 124 -5.15 2.97 -0.27
N ILE A 125 -4.96 2.11 0.72
CA ILE A 125 -5.08 0.66 0.56
C ILE A 125 -6.44 0.21 1.07
N TYR A 126 -7.17 -0.54 0.22
CA TYR A 126 -8.41 -1.23 0.55
C TYR A 126 -8.18 -2.73 0.53
N ALA A 127 -8.12 -3.34 1.70
CA ALA A 127 -7.91 -4.78 1.85
C ALA A 127 -9.24 -5.53 2.06
N ALA A 128 -9.25 -6.79 1.70
CA ALA A 128 -10.34 -7.71 2.06
C ALA A 128 -10.56 -7.70 3.58
N GLY A 129 -11.84 -7.76 4.00
CA GLY A 129 -12.19 -7.73 5.43
C GLY A 129 -12.29 -6.33 6.05
N THR A 130 -11.98 -5.24 5.34
CA THR A 130 -12.27 -3.88 5.81
C THR A 130 -13.80 -3.68 5.93
N SER A 131 -14.24 -2.94 6.95
CA SER A 131 -15.66 -2.72 7.24
C SER A 131 -16.36 -1.79 6.26
N GLU A 132 -15.61 -0.92 5.59
CA GLU A 132 -16.17 0.13 4.73
C GLU A 132 -15.99 -0.18 3.25
N ALA A 133 -16.95 0.24 2.43
CA ALA A 133 -16.79 0.30 0.99
C ALA A 133 -16.24 1.68 0.60
N LEU A 134 -15.44 1.71 -0.48
CA LEU A 134 -15.07 2.96 -1.13
C LEU A 134 -16.32 3.57 -1.78
N VAL A 135 -16.54 4.85 -1.56
CA VAL A 135 -17.59 5.63 -2.22
C VAL A 135 -17.00 6.37 -3.42
N GLU A 136 -17.61 6.16 -4.57
CA GLU A 136 -17.28 6.83 -5.83
C GLU A 136 -18.37 7.87 -6.14
N ASP A 137 -18.09 9.12 -5.82
CA ASP A 137 -18.99 10.26 -6.04
C ASP A 137 -18.55 11.13 -7.24
N LYS A 138 -19.29 12.19 -7.50
CA LYS A 138 -19.03 13.11 -8.62
C LYS A 138 -17.65 13.77 -8.61
N ASP A 139 -17.01 13.88 -7.45
CA ASP A 139 -15.70 14.51 -7.26
C ASP A 139 -14.56 13.47 -7.28
N THR A 140 -14.90 12.18 -7.41
CA THR A 140 -13.93 11.10 -7.43
C THR A 140 -13.24 11.00 -8.79
N THR A 141 -11.92 11.15 -8.78
CA THR A 141 -11.01 10.82 -9.91
C THR A 141 -9.86 10.02 -9.35
N HIS A 142 -9.71 8.80 -9.81
CA HIS A 142 -8.76 7.86 -9.25
C HIS A 142 -8.31 6.78 -10.26
N TRP A 143 -7.44 5.89 -9.79
CA TRP A 143 -6.96 4.68 -10.47
C TRP A 143 -6.63 3.63 -9.43
N PHE A 144 -6.42 2.38 -9.85
CA PHE A 144 -6.07 1.30 -8.92
C PHE A 144 -4.90 0.47 -9.40
N TYR A 145 -4.21 -0.15 -8.44
CA TYR A 145 -3.18 -1.16 -8.64
C TYR A 145 -3.44 -2.39 -7.77
N ASN A 146 -3.05 -3.56 -8.27
CA ASN A 146 -2.76 -4.71 -7.44
C ASN A 146 -1.23 -4.84 -7.32
N ARG A 147 -0.70 -4.59 -6.13
CA ARG A 147 0.75 -4.71 -5.83
C ARG A 147 1.09 -6.00 -5.09
N GLY A 148 0.09 -6.86 -4.84
CA GLY A 148 0.25 -8.18 -4.26
C GLY A 148 0.72 -9.22 -5.29
N ASP A 149 0.97 -10.42 -4.80
CA ASP A 149 1.42 -11.55 -5.60
C ASP A 149 0.26 -12.45 -6.06
N GLU A 150 -0.96 -12.19 -5.56
CA GLU A 150 -2.18 -12.92 -5.88
C GLU A 150 -3.21 -11.99 -6.52
N PRO A 151 -4.17 -12.51 -7.32
CA PRO A 151 -5.28 -11.72 -7.84
C PRO A 151 -6.09 -11.06 -6.73
N ALA A 152 -6.58 -9.85 -6.97
CA ALA A 152 -7.38 -9.09 -6.02
C ALA A 152 -8.74 -8.74 -6.61
N THR A 153 -9.82 -9.16 -5.95
CA THR A 153 -11.18 -9.05 -6.44
C THR A 153 -12.02 -8.10 -5.59
N ALA A 154 -12.76 -7.21 -6.26
CA ALA A 154 -13.75 -6.35 -5.63
C ALA A 154 -15.13 -6.46 -6.30
N LEU A 155 -16.19 -6.27 -5.49
CA LEU A 155 -17.52 -5.95 -5.99
C LEU A 155 -17.60 -4.46 -6.29
N VAL A 156 -18.12 -4.14 -7.46
CA VAL A 156 -18.39 -2.79 -7.92
C VAL A 156 -19.86 -2.67 -8.27
N CYS A 157 -20.57 -1.76 -7.60
CA CYS A 157 -21.97 -1.48 -7.83
C CYS A 157 -22.11 -0.02 -8.24
N ASP A 158 -22.47 0.24 -9.49
CA ASP A 158 -22.55 1.59 -10.03
C ASP A 158 -23.86 1.85 -10.81
N ILE A 159 -24.30 3.11 -10.78
CA ILE A 159 -25.32 3.64 -11.66
C ILE A 159 -24.58 4.29 -12.83
N LYS A 160 -24.84 3.83 -14.05
CA LYS A 160 -24.15 4.33 -15.23
C LYS A 160 -25.08 4.45 -16.43
N PRO A 161 -24.69 5.21 -17.47
CA PRO A 161 -25.43 5.24 -18.73
C PRO A 161 -25.66 3.84 -19.30
N ALA A 162 -26.81 3.61 -19.91
CA ALA A 162 -27.26 2.30 -20.40
C ALA A 162 -26.51 1.81 -21.66
N GLY A 163 -25.66 2.63 -22.27
CA GLY A 163 -24.82 2.24 -23.42
C GLY A 163 -24.61 3.35 -24.38
#